data_21fb317cde634bd1c021acc4d574d0f7
#
_entry.id   21fb317cde634bd1c021acc4d574d0f7
#
_cell.length_a   1.000
_cell.length_b   1.000
_cell.length_c   1.000
_cell.angle_alpha   90.00
_cell.angle_beta   90.00
_cell.angle_gamma   90.00
#
_symmetry.space_group_name_H-M   'P 1'
#
loop_
_entity.id
_entity.type
_entity.pdbx_description
1 polymer ?
#
loop_
_entity_poly.entity_id
_entity_poly.type
_entity_poly.pdbx_seq_one_letter_code
_entity_poly.pdbx_strand_id
1 'polypeptide(L)'
;MSVRVARAARAWARSVSGRRGSSNCPRPPPAAVDVAALLREATAADGGSRDAEVAAGRREPGQCSVLLFPGQGSQMVGMGRGLLRYPRVRELYDAARRVLGYDLLELSLRGPREALDRTVHCQPAVFVASLAAVEKLHHLQPAVIENCVAAAGFSVGEFAALVFAGAMEFSEGSAVSPEEFL
;
A
#
# COMPACT_ATOMS: atom_id res chain seq x y z
N MET A 1 -1.96 -1.64 17.83
CA MET A 1 -1.76 -1.53 16.37
C MET A 1 -0.87 -2.61 15.76
N SER A 2 0.01 -3.27 16.53
CA SER A 2 0.99 -4.26 16.04
C SER A 2 0.41 -5.53 15.38
N VAL A 3 -0.74 -6.04 15.84
CA VAL A 3 -1.33 -7.30 15.32
C VAL A 3 -1.93 -7.14 13.92
N ARG A 4 -2.37 -5.96 13.53
CA ARG A 4 -2.99 -5.70 12.23
C ARG A 4 -2.00 -5.67 11.07
N VAL A 5 -0.80 -5.12 11.26
CA VAL A 5 0.22 -5.01 10.21
C VAL A 5 0.83 -6.38 9.87
N ALA A 6 1.07 -7.24 10.86
CA ALA A 6 1.56 -8.61 10.63
C ALA A 6 0.52 -9.52 9.94
N ARG A 7 -0.79 -9.27 10.14
CA ARG A 7 -1.87 -9.93 9.37
C ARG A 7 -1.96 -9.38 7.95
N ALA A 8 -1.71 -8.09 7.75
CA ALA A 8 -1.75 -7.43 6.46
C ALA A 8 -0.60 -7.84 5.56
N ALA A 9 0.62 -7.96 6.07
CA ALA A 9 1.76 -8.48 5.31
C ALA A 9 1.53 -9.92 4.82
N ARG A 10 0.81 -10.75 5.60
CA ARG A 10 0.36 -12.09 5.18
C ARG A 10 -0.84 -12.07 4.24
N ALA A 11 -1.69 -11.03 4.28
CA ALA A 11 -2.80 -10.81 3.35
C ALA A 11 -2.30 -10.30 2.01
N TRP A 12 -1.31 -9.42 1.97
CA TRP A 12 -0.61 -9.00 0.76
C TRP A 12 -0.14 -10.19 -0.07
N ALA A 13 0.56 -11.15 0.55
CA ALA A 13 1.04 -12.36 -0.11
C ALA A 13 -0.08 -13.23 -0.72
N ARG A 14 -1.33 -13.09 -0.24
CA ARG A 14 -2.51 -13.84 -0.71
C ARG A 14 -3.39 -13.06 -1.66
N SER A 15 -3.51 -11.75 -1.51
CA SER A 15 -4.39 -10.88 -2.30
C SER A 15 -3.96 -10.75 -3.76
N VAL A 16 -2.66 -10.78 -4.02
CA VAL A 16 -2.13 -10.70 -5.40
C VAL A 16 -2.29 -12.03 -6.17
N SER A 17 -2.64 -13.14 -5.51
CA SER A 17 -2.92 -14.42 -6.18
C SER A 17 -4.41 -14.59 -6.50
N GLY A 18 -4.93 -13.72 -7.38
CA GLY A 18 -6.29 -13.60 -7.87
C GLY A 18 -7.17 -14.83 -7.80
N ARG A 19 -8.25 -14.75 -7.02
CA ARG A 19 -9.49 -15.50 -7.29
C ARG A 19 -10.48 -14.56 -7.94
N ARG A 20 -10.85 -14.87 -9.18
CA ARG A 20 -12.04 -14.30 -9.83
C ARG A 20 -13.26 -14.75 -9.04
N GLY A 21 -13.90 -13.84 -8.35
CA GLY A 21 -15.20 -13.99 -7.75
C GLY A 21 -16.06 -12.82 -8.17
N SER A 22 -16.86 -13.02 -9.23
CA SER A 22 -17.94 -12.12 -9.59
C SER A 22 -19.02 -12.21 -8.52
N SER A 23 -19.28 -11.12 -7.81
CA SER A 23 -20.54 -10.94 -7.10
C SER A 23 -21.00 -9.51 -7.28
N ASN A 24 -21.91 -9.33 -8.22
CA ASN A 24 -22.66 -8.11 -8.47
C ASN A 24 -23.78 -8.04 -7.42
N CYS A 25 -23.52 -7.44 -6.27
CA CYS A 25 -24.55 -7.07 -5.29
C CYS A 25 -24.47 -5.57 -5.06
N PRO A 26 -25.57 -4.82 -5.24
CA PRO A 26 -25.59 -3.41 -4.89
C PRO A 26 -25.44 -3.27 -3.37
N ARG A 27 -24.41 -2.58 -2.94
CA ARG A 27 -24.14 -2.24 -1.55
C ARG A 27 -25.18 -1.22 -1.09
N PRO A 28 -25.91 -1.43 0.00
CA PRO A 28 -26.79 -0.41 0.54
C PRO A 28 -25.96 0.81 0.97
N PRO A 29 -26.51 2.04 0.87
CA PRO A 29 -25.83 3.23 1.32
C PRO A 29 -25.45 3.09 2.81
N PRO A 30 -24.25 3.55 3.24
CA PRO A 30 -23.86 3.48 4.63
C PRO A 30 -24.84 4.32 5.47
N ALA A 31 -25.39 3.71 6.50
CA ALA A 31 -26.11 4.46 7.52
C ALA A 31 -25.17 5.53 8.09
N ALA A 32 -25.71 6.72 8.34
CA ALA A 32 -24.93 7.83 8.89
C ALA A 32 -24.18 7.36 10.15
N VAL A 33 -22.88 7.29 10.05
CA VAL A 33 -22.00 6.82 11.13
C VAL A 33 -21.91 7.96 12.15
N ASP A 34 -22.40 7.74 13.37
CA ASP A 34 -22.21 8.70 14.45
C ASP A 34 -20.74 8.66 14.92
N VAL A 35 -19.96 9.58 14.37
CA VAL A 35 -18.53 9.74 14.69
C VAL A 35 -18.31 10.00 16.18
N ALA A 36 -19.26 10.67 16.85
CA ALA A 36 -19.18 10.92 18.29
C ALA A 36 -19.40 9.65 19.12
N ALA A 37 -20.22 8.72 18.64
CA ALA A 37 -20.37 7.40 19.25
C ALA A 37 -19.11 6.55 19.08
N LEU A 38 -18.52 6.53 17.88
CA LEU A 38 -17.26 5.82 17.62
C LEU A 38 -16.08 6.35 18.44
N LEU A 39 -15.98 7.67 18.60
CA LEU A 39 -14.94 8.27 19.45
C LEU A 39 -15.15 7.95 20.94
N ARG A 40 -16.40 7.92 21.42
CA ARG A 40 -16.71 7.50 22.80
C ARG A 40 -16.39 6.03 23.06
N GLU A 41 -16.69 5.17 22.09
CA GLU A 41 -16.38 3.75 22.17
C GLU A 41 -14.85 3.49 22.11
N ALA A 42 -14.13 4.25 21.29
CA ALA A 42 -12.66 4.19 21.22
C ALA A 42 -11.99 4.66 22.52
N THR A 43 -12.59 5.63 23.24
CA THR A 43 -12.05 6.13 24.52
C THR A 43 -12.52 5.30 25.73
N ALA A 44 -13.69 4.67 25.69
CA ALA A 44 -14.20 3.84 26.77
C ALA A 44 -13.53 2.45 26.87
N ALA A 45 -12.91 1.98 25.81
CA ALA A 45 -12.26 0.66 25.76
C ALA A 45 -10.85 0.61 26.39
N ASP A 46 -10.37 1.69 26.99
CA ASP A 46 -8.96 1.82 27.45
C ASP A 46 -8.72 1.57 28.94
N GLY A 47 -9.62 0.89 29.61
CA GLY A 47 -9.51 0.56 31.04
C GLY A 47 -9.32 -0.94 31.31
N GLY A 48 -8.10 -1.45 31.30
CA GLY A 48 -7.76 -2.54 32.22
C GLY A 48 -7.43 -3.92 31.69
N SER A 49 -7.34 -4.20 30.37
CA SER A 49 -6.95 -5.53 29.86
C SER A 49 -5.85 -5.54 28.79
N ARG A 50 -5.41 -4.37 28.35
CA ARG A 50 -4.42 -4.26 27.25
C ARG A 50 -2.97 -4.47 27.70
N ASP A 51 -2.65 -4.22 28.95
CA ASP A 51 -1.26 -4.27 29.44
C ASP A 51 -0.69 -5.69 29.51
N ALA A 52 -1.53 -6.69 29.76
CA ALA A 52 -1.09 -8.09 29.82
C ALA A 52 -0.92 -8.70 28.41
N GLU A 53 -1.76 -8.33 27.45
CA GLU A 53 -1.69 -8.82 26.06
C GLU A 53 -0.58 -8.10 25.26
N VAL A 54 -0.30 -6.85 25.60
CA VAL A 54 0.80 -6.04 25.05
C VAL A 54 2.16 -6.54 25.54
N ALA A 55 2.26 -7.07 26.76
CA ALA A 55 3.52 -7.59 27.31
C ALA A 55 3.95 -8.91 26.65
N ALA A 56 3.00 -9.78 26.26
CA ALA A 56 3.29 -11.09 25.68
C ALA A 56 3.77 -11.05 24.21
N GLY A 57 3.70 -9.91 23.55
CA GLY A 57 4.01 -9.75 22.12
C GLY A 57 5.03 -8.66 21.78
N ARG A 58 5.71 -8.06 22.77
CA ARG A 58 6.73 -7.05 22.51
C ARG A 58 7.94 -7.70 21.84
N ARG A 59 8.10 -7.43 20.54
CA ARG A 59 9.34 -7.77 19.84
C ARG A 59 10.44 -6.78 20.26
N GLU A 60 11.65 -7.27 20.36
CA GLU A 60 12.81 -6.42 20.58
C GLU A 60 12.94 -5.41 19.42
N PRO A 61 13.21 -4.12 19.73
CA PRO A 61 13.30 -3.07 18.68
C PRO A 61 14.27 -3.42 17.55
N GLY A 62 15.36 -4.11 17.83
CA GLY A 62 16.34 -4.55 16.84
C GLY A 62 15.84 -5.65 15.89
N GLN A 63 14.70 -6.26 16.18
CA GLN A 63 14.06 -7.27 15.33
C GLN A 63 12.88 -6.70 14.52
N CYS A 64 12.53 -5.43 14.73
CA CYS A 64 11.41 -4.79 14.07
C CYS A 64 11.87 -4.02 12.85
N SER A 65 11.02 -3.95 11.84
CA SER A 65 11.21 -3.09 10.67
C SER A 65 10.05 -2.10 10.53
N VAL A 66 10.34 -0.97 9.90
CA VAL A 66 9.36 0.05 9.51
C VAL A 66 9.56 0.31 8.03
N LEU A 67 8.47 0.32 7.27
CA LEU A 67 8.50 0.66 5.85
C LEU A 67 8.05 2.11 5.65
N LEU A 68 8.86 2.86 4.91
CA LEU A 68 8.58 4.25 4.56
C LEU A 68 8.39 4.35 3.05
N PHE A 69 7.27 4.93 2.63
CA PHE A 69 6.90 5.09 1.24
C PHE A 69 7.04 6.54 0.81
N PRO A 70 7.81 6.82 -0.26
CA PRO A 70 8.06 8.18 -0.70
C PRO A 70 6.84 8.79 -1.39
N GLY A 71 6.82 10.12 -1.43
CA GLY A 71 5.86 10.91 -2.18
C GLY A 71 6.36 11.39 -3.54
N GLN A 72 5.58 12.29 -4.15
CA GLN A 72 5.91 12.98 -5.38
C GLN A 72 7.27 13.69 -5.25
N GLY A 73 8.09 13.64 -6.29
CA GLY A 73 9.46 14.15 -6.32
C GLY A 73 10.52 13.05 -6.27
N SER A 74 10.13 11.81 -5.93
CA SER A 74 11.04 10.65 -5.93
C SER A 74 11.09 9.91 -7.27
N GLN A 75 10.26 10.31 -8.26
CA GLN A 75 10.26 9.69 -9.59
C GLN A 75 11.52 10.03 -10.38
N MET A 76 11.97 9.07 -11.18
CA MET A 76 13.02 9.26 -12.16
C MET A 76 12.83 8.33 -13.35
N VAL A 77 13.21 8.77 -14.53
CA VAL A 77 13.20 7.92 -15.72
C VAL A 77 14.18 6.75 -15.52
N GLY A 78 13.70 5.54 -15.78
CA GLY A 78 14.44 4.30 -15.52
C GLY A 78 14.14 3.65 -14.17
N MET A 79 13.35 4.30 -13.30
CA MET A 79 12.92 3.68 -12.05
C MET A 79 12.12 2.41 -12.33
N GLY A 80 12.25 1.43 -11.45
CA GLY A 80 11.60 0.14 -11.63
C GLY A 80 12.34 -0.85 -12.52
N ARG A 81 13.33 -0.43 -13.33
CA ARG A 81 14.08 -1.33 -14.24
C ARG A 81 14.67 -2.53 -13.51
N GLY A 82 15.31 -2.31 -12.37
CA GLY A 82 15.90 -3.37 -11.54
C GLY A 82 14.87 -4.23 -10.80
N LEU A 83 13.58 -3.85 -10.83
CA LEU A 83 12.50 -4.56 -10.15
C LEU A 83 11.83 -5.60 -11.05
N LEU A 84 11.90 -5.45 -12.38
CA LEU A 84 11.16 -6.29 -13.34
C LEU A 84 11.54 -7.78 -13.35
N ARG A 85 12.65 -8.14 -12.74
CA ARG A 85 13.11 -9.53 -12.58
C ARG A 85 12.41 -10.26 -11.42
N TYR A 86 11.75 -9.52 -10.52
CA TYR A 86 11.06 -10.11 -9.39
C TYR A 86 9.67 -10.56 -9.78
N PRO A 87 9.20 -11.67 -9.19
CA PRO A 87 7.84 -12.14 -9.41
C PRO A 87 6.82 -11.04 -9.16
N ARG A 88 5.72 -11.05 -9.90
CA ARG A 88 4.55 -10.16 -9.73
C ARG A 88 4.77 -8.67 -10.05
N VAL A 89 6.02 -8.18 -10.19
CA VAL A 89 6.24 -6.77 -10.52
C VAL A 89 5.60 -6.41 -11.87
N ARG A 90 5.71 -7.29 -12.87
CA ARG A 90 5.03 -7.07 -14.15
C ARG A 90 3.50 -7.06 -14.01
N GLU A 91 2.95 -7.95 -13.18
CA GLU A 91 1.52 -8.01 -12.89
C GLU A 91 1.00 -6.72 -12.24
N LEU A 92 1.80 -6.07 -11.35
CA LEU A 92 1.46 -4.77 -10.77
C LEU A 92 1.38 -3.69 -11.85
N TYR A 93 2.35 -3.62 -12.75
CA TYR A 93 2.33 -2.66 -13.86
C TYR A 93 1.20 -2.96 -14.86
N ASP A 94 0.91 -4.23 -15.14
CA ASP A 94 -0.22 -4.62 -15.99
C ASP A 94 -1.57 -4.28 -15.34
N ALA A 95 -1.67 -4.43 -14.02
CA ALA A 95 -2.85 -4.00 -13.28
C ALA A 95 -3.03 -2.48 -13.32
N ALA A 96 -1.96 -1.72 -13.10
CA ALA A 96 -1.97 -0.27 -13.22
C ALA A 96 -2.36 0.19 -14.64
N ARG A 97 -1.82 -0.44 -15.70
CA ARG A 97 -2.20 -0.15 -17.09
C ARG A 97 -3.68 -0.33 -17.34
N ARG A 98 -4.30 -1.36 -16.76
CA ARG A 98 -5.76 -1.58 -16.91
C ARG A 98 -6.60 -0.48 -16.26
N VAL A 99 -6.13 0.05 -15.13
CA VAL A 99 -6.84 1.11 -14.40
C VAL A 99 -6.61 2.46 -15.06
N LEU A 100 -5.36 2.77 -15.41
CA LEU A 100 -4.94 4.08 -15.91
C LEU A 100 -5.22 4.29 -17.41
N GLY A 101 -5.36 3.20 -18.19
CA GLY A 101 -5.60 3.28 -19.63
C GLY A 101 -4.35 3.59 -20.48
N TYR A 102 -3.15 3.70 -19.88
CA TYR A 102 -1.88 3.91 -20.58
C TYR A 102 -0.77 3.02 -20.02
N ASP A 103 0.36 2.94 -20.75
CA ASP A 103 1.50 2.11 -20.35
C ASP A 103 2.41 2.87 -19.37
N LEU A 104 2.12 2.71 -18.06
CA LEU A 104 2.89 3.30 -16.99
C LEU A 104 4.33 2.76 -16.92
N LEU A 105 4.53 1.49 -17.26
CA LEU A 105 5.86 0.87 -17.26
C LEU A 105 6.76 1.50 -18.31
N GLU A 106 6.25 1.64 -19.53
CA GLU A 106 6.98 2.28 -20.64
C GLU A 106 7.38 3.72 -20.27
N LEU A 107 6.43 4.49 -19.74
CA LEU A 107 6.67 5.85 -19.28
C LEU A 107 7.71 5.91 -18.17
N SER A 108 7.63 5.01 -17.18
CA SER A 108 8.57 4.97 -16.06
C SER A 108 9.99 4.60 -16.50
N LEU A 109 10.13 3.71 -17.51
CA LEU A 109 11.42 3.23 -17.96
C LEU A 109 12.11 4.13 -18.99
N ARG A 110 11.34 4.77 -19.86
CA ARG A 110 11.84 5.50 -21.04
C ARG A 110 11.53 6.99 -21.02
N GLY A 111 10.54 7.41 -20.20
CA GLY A 111 10.10 8.80 -20.16
C GLY A 111 9.23 9.18 -21.35
N PRO A 112 9.23 10.44 -21.80
CA PRO A 112 10.17 11.50 -21.41
C PRO A 112 9.97 12.00 -19.96
N ARG A 113 11.01 12.64 -19.42
CA ARG A 113 11.00 13.12 -18.03
C ARG A 113 9.87 14.10 -17.77
N GLU A 114 9.64 15.03 -18.71
CA GLU A 114 8.60 16.05 -18.61
C GLU A 114 7.20 15.44 -18.52
N ALA A 115 6.96 14.31 -19.17
CA ALA A 115 5.71 13.59 -19.06
C ALA A 115 5.61 12.86 -17.70
N LEU A 116 6.70 12.23 -17.24
CA LEU A 116 6.73 11.53 -15.96
C LEU A 116 6.59 12.49 -14.78
N ASP A 117 7.07 13.72 -14.90
CA ASP A 117 7.00 14.74 -13.85
C ASP A 117 5.59 15.37 -13.71
N ARG A 118 4.68 15.13 -14.65
CA ARG A 118 3.29 15.57 -14.51
C ARG A 118 2.60 14.79 -13.40
N THR A 119 1.87 15.47 -12.53
CA THR A 119 1.21 14.89 -11.36
C THR A 119 0.39 13.63 -11.69
N VAL A 120 -0.39 13.68 -12.79
CA VAL A 120 -1.22 12.55 -13.27
C VAL A 120 -0.42 11.29 -13.63
N HIS A 121 0.87 11.42 -13.91
CA HIS A 121 1.75 10.29 -14.23
C HIS A 121 2.69 9.95 -13.09
N CYS A 122 3.21 10.97 -12.41
CA CYS A 122 4.19 10.85 -11.35
C CYS A 122 3.62 10.11 -10.14
N GLN A 123 2.40 10.45 -9.71
CA GLN A 123 1.79 9.80 -8.55
C GLN A 123 1.57 8.30 -8.76
N PRO A 124 0.89 7.84 -9.84
CA PRO A 124 0.80 6.41 -10.12
C PRO A 124 2.15 5.73 -10.28
N ALA A 125 3.13 6.42 -10.89
CA ALA A 125 4.45 5.85 -11.08
C ALA A 125 5.19 5.61 -9.76
N VAL A 126 5.16 6.57 -8.83
CA VAL A 126 5.74 6.43 -7.49
C VAL A 126 5.00 5.35 -6.69
N PHE A 127 3.67 5.33 -6.75
CA PHE A 127 2.84 4.34 -6.07
C PHE A 127 3.18 2.91 -6.51
N VAL A 128 3.14 2.63 -7.82
CA VAL A 128 3.42 1.29 -8.36
C VAL A 128 4.87 0.88 -8.13
N ALA A 129 5.83 1.79 -8.31
CA ALA A 129 7.25 1.51 -8.05
C ALA A 129 7.50 1.18 -6.58
N SER A 130 6.81 1.84 -5.65
CA SER A 130 6.88 1.58 -4.22
C SER A 130 6.43 0.16 -3.88
N LEU A 131 5.29 -0.27 -4.41
CA LEU A 131 4.79 -1.64 -4.19
C LEU A 131 5.64 -2.70 -4.91
N ALA A 132 6.19 -2.38 -6.08
CA ALA A 132 7.17 -3.22 -6.76
C ALA A 132 8.46 -3.38 -5.95
N ALA A 133 8.88 -2.34 -5.21
CA ALA A 133 10.02 -2.43 -4.30
C ALA A 133 9.71 -3.32 -3.09
N VAL A 134 8.46 -3.36 -2.60
CA VAL A 134 8.01 -4.31 -1.57
C VAL A 134 8.13 -5.75 -2.08
N GLU A 135 7.76 -6.05 -3.32
CA GLU A 135 7.92 -7.38 -3.93
C GLU A 135 9.39 -7.81 -3.97
N LYS A 136 10.29 -6.90 -4.37
CA LYS A 136 11.73 -7.14 -4.30
C LYS A 136 12.19 -7.43 -2.87
N LEU A 137 11.77 -6.62 -1.92
CA LEU A 137 12.14 -6.76 -0.52
C LEU A 137 11.64 -8.09 0.05
N HIS A 138 10.39 -8.46 -0.24
CA HIS A 138 9.81 -9.74 0.17
C HIS A 138 10.58 -10.93 -0.42
N HIS A 139 11.06 -10.82 -1.66
CA HIS A 139 11.84 -11.88 -2.30
C HIS A 139 13.25 -12.02 -1.73
N LEU A 140 13.93 -10.90 -1.44
CA LEU A 140 15.32 -10.90 -0.99
C LEU A 140 15.47 -11.04 0.54
N GLN A 141 14.55 -10.44 1.29
CA GLN A 141 14.61 -10.36 2.75
C GLN A 141 13.20 -10.48 3.35
N PRO A 142 12.56 -11.65 3.25
CA PRO A 142 11.18 -11.84 3.71
C PRO A 142 11.01 -11.49 5.20
N ALA A 143 12.04 -11.71 6.02
CA ALA A 143 12.01 -11.35 7.43
C ALA A 143 11.76 -9.86 7.69
N VAL A 144 12.18 -8.97 6.79
CA VAL A 144 11.89 -7.52 6.91
C VAL A 144 10.39 -7.25 6.79
N ILE A 145 9.71 -7.94 5.88
CA ILE A 145 8.26 -7.82 5.70
C ILE A 145 7.51 -8.48 6.88
N GLU A 146 7.94 -9.66 7.29
CA GLU A 146 7.31 -10.42 8.39
C GLU A 146 7.46 -9.72 9.75
N ASN A 147 8.55 -9.01 9.95
CA ASN A 147 8.84 -8.25 11.17
C ASN A 147 8.42 -6.79 11.08
N CYS A 148 7.72 -6.40 10.01
CA CYS A 148 7.22 -5.03 9.85
C CYS A 148 6.14 -4.72 10.89
N VAL A 149 6.41 -3.73 11.72
CA VAL A 149 5.52 -3.28 12.81
C VAL A 149 4.76 -2.01 12.43
N ALA A 150 5.26 -1.24 11.46
CA ALA A 150 4.61 -0.03 10.98
C ALA A 150 4.95 0.23 9.51
N ALA A 151 4.01 0.85 8.82
CA ALA A 151 4.20 1.40 7.49
C ALA A 151 3.71 2.85 7.51
N ALA A 152 4.47 3.75 6.91
CA ALA A 152 4.11 5.16 6.78
C ALA A 152 4.45 5.65 5.37
N GLY A 153 3.71 6.64 4.90
CA GLY A 153 3.92 7.26 3.60
C GLY A 153 3.86 8.76 3.68
N PHE A 154 4.40 9.43 2.66
CA PHE A 154 4.28 10.85 2.47
C PHE A 154 3.47 11.12 1.20
N SER A 155 2.36 11.89 1.28
CA SER A 155 1.48 12.19 0.15
C SER A 155 1.05 10.89 -0.55
N VAL A 156 1.26 10.73 -1.87
CA VAL A 156 0.94 9.48 -2.59
C VAL A 156 1.53 8.21 -1.94
N GLY A 157 2.60 8.31 -1.19
CA GLY A 157 3.17 7.20 -0.42
C GLY A 157 2.24 6.67 0.68
N GLU A 158 1.29 7.47 1.17
CA GLU A 158 0.28 7.02 2.14
C GLU A 158 -0.61 5.93 1.55
N PHE A 159 -0.99 6.05 0.27
CA PHE A 159 -1.76 5.03 -0.42
C PHE A 159 -0.97 3.74 -0.58
N ALA A 160 0.32 3.83 -0.89
CA ALA A 160 1.18 2.65 -0.95
C ALA A 160 1.29 1.97 0.43
N ALA A 161 1.38 2.75 1.51
CA ALA A 161 1.38 2.23 2.88
C ALA A 161 0.04 1.57 3.24
N LEU A 162 -1.10 2.15 2.83
CA LEU A 162 -2.44 1.58 3.05
C LEU A 162 -2.64 0.27 2.29
N VAL A 163 -2.21 0.21 1.02
CA VAL A 163 -2.26 -1.02 0.22
C VAL A 163 -1.34 -2.08 0.80
N PHE A 164 -0.12 -1.72 1.20
CA PHE A 164 0.79 -2.64 1.90
C PHE A 164 0.19 -3.16 3.20
N ALA A 165 -0.49 -2.32 3.96
CA ALA A 165 -1.17 -2.69 5.20
C ALA A 165 -2.46 -3.50 4.97
N GLY A 166 -2.92 -3.68 3.73
CA GLY A 166 -4.17 -4.37 3.40
C GLY A 166 -5.42 -3.59 3.81
N ALA A 167 -5.30 -2.27 3.99
CA ALA A 167 -6.40 -1.37 4.32
C ALA A 167 -7.08 -0.79 3.07
N MET A 168 -6.44 -0.93 1.91
CA MET A 168 -6.90 -0.46 0.62
C MET A 168 -6.55 -1.48 -0.47
N GLU A 169 -7.39 -1.62 -1.48
CA GLU A 169 -7.09 -2.43 -2.65
C GLU A 169 -6.13 -1.70 -3.62
N PHE A 170 -5.32 -2.48 -4.35
CA PHE A 170 -4.37 -1.91 -5.32
C PHE A 170 -5.05 -1.07 -6.39
N SER A 171 -6.22 -1.50 -6.87
CA SER A 171 -7.02 -0.79 -7.87
C SER A 171 -7.50 0.56 -7.37
N GLU A 172 -7.90 0.66 -6.11
CA GLU A 172 -8.32 1.90 -5.48
C GLU A 172 -7.14 2.87 -5.37
N GLY A 173 -5.99 2.41 -4.86
CA GLY A 173 -4.78 3.22 -4.72
C GLY A 173 -4.19 3.69 -6.05
N SER A 174 -4.35 2.92 -7.14
CA SER A 174 -3.87 3.33 -8.47
C SER A 174 -4.82 4.26 -9.20
N ALA A 175 -6.11 4.27 -8.85
CA ALA A 175 -7.13 5.10 -9.47
C ALA A 175 -7.25 6.49 -8.84
N VAL A 176 -6.57 6.73 -7.71
CA VAL A 176 -6.62 8.03 -7.03
C VAL A 176 -6.10 9.10 -7.97
N SER A 177 -7.03 9.94 -8.43
CA SER A 177 -6.71 11.05 -9.32
C SER A 177 -6.25 12.27 -8.52
N PRO A 178 -5.42 13.15 -9.11
CA PRO A 178 -5.02 14.41 -8.47
C PRO A 178 -6.19 15.29 -8.06
N GLU A 179 -7.35 15.12 -8.67
CA GLU A 179 -8.57 15.91 -8.41
C GLU A 179 -9.23 15.56 -7.07
N GLU A 180 -8.94 14.40 -6.51
CA GLU A 180 -9.45 13.97 -5.20
C GLU A 180 -8.60 14.50 -4.02
N PHE A 181 -7.47 15.17 -4.31
CA PHE A 181 -6.55 15.74 -3.31
C PHE A 181 -6.65 17.27 -3.17
N LEU A 182 -7.50 17.93 -3.93
CA LEU A 182 -7.70 19.39 -3.89
C LEU A 182 -9.06 19.75 -3.31
#